data_25e140cd0b9adacb3e3dbeb6f4ba97d0
#
_entry.id   25e140cd0b9adacb3e3dbeb6f4ba97d0
#
_cell.length_a   1.000
_cell.length_b   1.000
_cell.length_c   1.000
_cell.angle_alpha   90.00
_cell.angle_beta   90.00
_cell.angle_gamma   90.00
#
_symmetry.space_group_name_H-M   'P 1'
#
loop_
_entity.id
_entity.type
_entity.pdbx_description
1 polymer ?
#
loop_
_entity_poly.entity_id
_entity_poly.type
_entity_poly.pdbx_seq_one_letter_code
_entity_poly.pdbx_strand_id
1 'polypeptide(L)'
;MKTGKRYAEAMKNVDRAALYDVADAISIVKKNASAKFDETVELHIRTGCDGRHADQQIRGAVVLPHGTGKTVRILVFAKDAKAEEAKAAGADFVGGEDLIPKIQNEGWLDFDVVVATPDMMGVVGRLGRVLGPKGLMPNPKAGTVTMDVTKAINEIKAGKIEYRLDKTNIIHVPIGKASFTEEQLADNFQTLIDAIIKVRPAAVKGQYLKSVTLTSTMGPGVKLNPMKLQ
;
A
#
# COMPACT_ATOMS: atom_id res chain seq x y z
N MET A 1 25.81 9.48 14.68
CA MET A 1 24.57 9.35 15.46
C MET A 1 24.60 8.01 16.21
N LYS A 2 24.31 7.96 17.51
CA LYS A 2 24.29 6.69 18.25
C LYS A 2 23.00 5.95 17.94
N THR A 3 23.10 4.73 17.41
CA THR A 3 21.96 3.85 17.17
C THR A 3 21.46 3.23 18.47
N GLY A 4 20.15 2.99 18.59
CA GLY A 4 19.58 2.30 19.74
C GLY A 4 20.10 0.87 19.88
N LYS A 5 20.25 0.36 21.11
CA LYS A 5 20.80 -0.98 21.40
C LYS A 5 20.08 -2.09 20.62
N ARG A 6 18.75 -2.08 20.61
CA ARG A 6 17.92 -3.07 19.88
C ARG A 6 18.20 -3.07 18.38
N TYR A 7 18.28 -1.89 17.74
CA TYR A 7 18.60 -1.79 16.32
C TYR A 7 20.03 -2.25 16.00
N ALA A 8 20.99 -1.90 16.87
CA ALA A 8 22.37 -2.37 16.72
C ALA A 8 22.49 -3.90 16.84
N GLU A 9 21.64 -4.53 17.65
CA GLU A 9 21.57 -5.98 17.79
C GLU A 9 20.95 -6.63 16.56
N ALA A 10 19.83 -6.10 16.06
CA ALA A 10 19.20 -6.55 14.83
C ALA A 10 20.13 -6.42 13.60
N MET A 11 20.95 -5.39 13.57
CA MET A 11 21.95 -5.17 12.52
C MET A 11 23.05 -6.23 12.45
N LYS A 12 23.32 -6.95 13.53
CA LYS A 12 24.31 -8.06 13.52
C LYS A 12 23.83 -9.25 12.69
N ASN A 13 22.52 -9.39 12.52
CA ASN A 13 21.90 -10.47 11.76
C ASN A 13 21.80 -10.15 10.25
N VAL A 14 22.21 -8.96 9.81
CA VAL A 14 22.06 -8.50 8.42
C VAL A 14 23.41 -8.06 7.87
N ASP A 15 23.90 -8.75 6.85
CA ASP A 15 25.02 -8.25 6.07
C ASP A 15 24.51 -7.24 5.03
N ARG A 16 24.96 -6.00 5.14
CA ARG A 16 24.55 -4.91 4.24
C ARG A 16 25.08 -5.04 2.82
N ALA A 17 26.15 -5.80 2.63
CA ALA A 17 26.75 -6.03 1.31
C ALA A 17 26.06 -7.20 0.58
N ALA A 18 25.50 -8.15 1.32
CA ALA A 18 24.86 -9.34 0.75
C ALA A 18 23.51 -9.01 0.08
N LEU A 19 23.19 -9.77 -0.95
CA LEU A 19 21.89 -9.83 -1.59
C LEU A 19 21.26 -11.18 -1.26
N TYR A 20 20.12 -11.15 -0.57
CA TYR A 20 19.43 -12.33 -0.05
C TYR A 20 18.37 -12.84 -1.03
N ASP A 21 18.05 -14.10 -0.93
CA ASP A 21 16.86 -14.68 -1.55
C ASP A 21 15.60 -14.32 -0.73
N VAL A 22 14.43 -14.42 -1.34
CA VAL A 22 13.17 -13.95 -0.74
C VAL A 22 12.86 -14.68 0.58
N ALA A 23 13.03 -16.00 0.60
CA ALA A 23 12.75 -16.81 1.79
C ALA A 23 13.68 -16.45 2.97
N ASP A 24 14.99 -16.32 2.69
CA ASP A 24 15.99 -15.93 3.70
C ASP A 24 15.71 -14.52 4.24
N ALA A 25 15.38 -13.57 3.35
CA ALA A 25 15.07 -12.20 3.73
C ALA A 25 13.83 -12.12 4.63
N ILE A 26 12.77 -12.87 4.32
CA ILE A 26 11.55 -12.93 5.13
C ILE A 26 11.88 -13.48 6.51
N SER A 27 12.63 -14.57 6.59
CA SER A 27 13.05 -15.19 7.86
C SER A 27 13.87 -14.21 8.71
N ILE A 28 14.85 -13.51 8.11
CA ILE A 28 15.68 -12.50 8.79
C ILE A 28 14.81 -11.33 9.29
N VAL A 29 13.89 -10.82 8.48
CA VAL A 29 13.02 -9.70 8.86
C VAL A 29 12.11 -10.09 10.01
N LYS A 30 11.50 -11.28 9.97
CA LYS A 30 10.67 -11.80 11.07
C LYS A 30 11.47 -11.96 12.36
N LYS A 31 12.66 -12.54 12.29
CA LYS A 31 13.55 -12.72 13.45
C LYS A 31 13.97 -11.39 14.08
N ASN A 32 14.11 -10.34 13.28
CA ASN A 32 14.49 -9.01 13.74
C ASN A 32 13.31 -8.16 14.21
N ALA A 33 12.06 -8.57 13.98
CA ALA A 33 10.86 -7.90 14.45
C ALA A 33 10.70 -8.12 15.96
N SER A 34 11.28 -7.23 16.75
CA SER A 34 11.40 -7.34 18.21
C SER A 34 10.60 -6.27 18.97
N ALA A 35 9.72 -5.51 18.31
CA ALA A 35 8.88 -4.52 18.96
C ALA A 35 7.78 -5.18 19.80
N LYS A 36 7.21 -4.40 20.75
CA LYS A 36 6.10 -4.86 21.61
C LYS A 36 4.73 -4.84 20.91
N PHE A 37 4.70 -4.51 19.64
CA PHE A 37 3.51 -4.50 18.78
C PHE A 37 3.76 -5.35 17.55
N ASP A 38 2.71 -5.76 16.85
CA ASP A 38 2.82 -6.52 15.61
C ASP A 38 3.32 -5.61 14.48
N GLU A 39 4.63 -5.73 14.18
CA GLU A 39 5.31 -4.90 13.18
C GLU A 39 4.76 -5.18 11.78
N THR A 40 4.68 -4.15 10.96
CA THR A 40 4.35 -4.30 9.55
C THR A 40 5.61 -4.69 8.77
N VAL A 41 5.48 -5.68 7.89
CA VAL A 41 6.52 -6.03 6.92
C VAL A 41 6.28 -5.24 5.64
N GLU A 42 7.28 -4.47 5.22
CA GLU A 42 7.18 -3.54 4.12
C GLU A 42 8.21 -3.85 3.04
N LEU A 43 7.80 -3.66 1.80
CA LEU A 43 8.63 -3.81 0.62
C LEU A 43 8.90 -2.45 -0.01
N HIS A 44 10.17 -2.17 -0.26
CA HIS A 44 10.64 -0.93 -0.87
C HIS A 44 11.37 -1.27 -2.18
N ILE A 45 10.82 -0.80 -3.29
CA ILE A 45 11.31 -1.12 -4.63
C ILE A 45 11.77 0.17 -5.31
N ARG A 46 13.08 0.30 -5.51
CA ARG A 46 13.64 1.37 -6.33
C ARG A 46 13.59 0.95 -7.79
N THR A 47 12.84 1.71 -8.57
CA THR A 47 12.68 1.46 -10.00
C THR A 47 13.66 2.24 -10.87
N GLY A 48 13.79 1.83 -12.12
CA GLY A 48 14.52 2.56 -13.17
C GLY A 48 13.69 3.67 -13.84
N CYS A 49 12.45 3.90 -13.38
CA CYS A 49 11.58 4.96 -13.90
C CYS A 49 12.10 6.34 -13.53
N ASP A 50 11.71 7.34 -14.31
CA ASP A 50 11.84 8.76 -13.94
C ASP A 50 10.44 9.33 -13.67
N GLY A 51 10.12 9.50 -12.38
CA GLY A 51 8.81 9.98 -11.92
C GLY A 51 8.47 11.41 -12.31
N ARG A 52 9.41 12.16 -12.94
CA ARG A 52 9.16 13.49 -13.51
C ARG A 52 8.36 13.41 -14.80
N HIS A 53 8.46 12.30 -15.52
CA HIS A 53 7.74 12.06 -16.76
C HIS A 53 6.42 11.35 -16.48
N ALA A 54 5.31 11.89 -17.01
CA ALA A 54 3.97 11.35 -16.76
C ALA A 54 3.77 9.91 -17.29
N ASP A 55 4.45 9.56 -18.37
CA ASP A 55 4.46 8.25 -19.02
C ASP A 55 5.24 7.18 -18.23
N GLN A 56 6.09 7.60 -17.29
CA GLN A 56 6.86 6.72 -16.41
C GLN A 56 6.32 6.67 -14.97
N GLN A 57 5.23 7.38 -14.69
CA GLN A 57 4.59 7.31 -13.38
C GLN A 57 3.81 6.03 -13.22
N ILE A 58 4.21 5.24 -12.23
CA ILE A 58 3.53 4.00 -11.85
C ILE A 58 2.55 4.29 -10.71
N ARG A 59 1.31 3.91 -10.91
CA ARG A 59 0.26 3.91 -9.89
C ARG A 59 -0.74 2.81 -10.21
N GLY A 60 -1.08 1.99 -9.23
CA GLY A 60 -2.04 0.91 -9.38
C GLY A 60 -2.50 0.36 -8.04
N ALA A 61 -3.26 -0.69 -8.09
CA ALA A 61 -3.69 -1.43 -6.91
C ALA A 61 -3.58 -2.93 -7.18
N VAL A 62 -3.38 -3.69 -6.11
CA VAL A 62 -3.33 -5.15 -6.13
C VAL A 62 -4.06 -5.68 -4.90
N VAL A 63 -4.74 -6.80 -5.05
CA VAL A 63 -5.35 -7.53 -3.93
C VAL A 63 -4.36 -8.59 -3.49
N LEU A 64 -3.93 -8.53 -2.23
CA LEU A 64 -3.02 -9.52 -1.65
C LEU A 64 -3.80 -10.77 -1.23
N PRO A 65 -3.30 -11.99 -1.54
CA PRO A 65 -4.00 -13.23 -1.20
C PRO A 65 -4.32 -13.38 0.28
N HIS A 66 -3.40 -12.96 1.14
CA HIS A 66 -3.54 -13.06 2.60
C HIS A 66 -3.85 -11.70 3.27
N GLY A 67 -4.17 -10.68 2.47
CA GLY A 67 -4.40 -9.33 2.96
C GLY A 67 -3.16 -8.68 3.61
N THR A 68 -3.38 -7.58 4.33
CA THR A 68 -2.31 -6.83 5.03
C THR A 68 -2.28 -7.08 6.53
N GLY A 69 -3.27 -7.80 7.10
CA GLY A 69 -3.44 -7.95 8.55
C GLY A 69 -3.90 -6.67 9.27
N LYS A 70 -4.36 -5.65 8.52
CA LYS A 70 -4.95 -4.44 9.08
C LYS A 70 -6.45 -4.43 8.81
N THR A 71 -7.26 -4.19 9.84
CA THR A 71 -8.68 -3.89 9.67
C THR A 71 -8.82 -2.48 9.13
N VAL A 72 -9.43 -2.34 7.96
CA VAL A 72 -9.55 -1.08 7.22
C VAL A 72 -10.96 -0.54 7.40
N ARG A 73 -11.09 0.72 7.84
CA ARG A 73 -12.37 1.45 7.93
C ARG A 73 -12.64 2.16 6.61
N ILE A 74 -13.77 1.85 6.00
CA ILE A 74 -14.11 2.30 4.66
C ILE A 74 -15.20 3.37 4.73
N LEU A 75 -14.90 4.55 4.16
CA LEU A 75 -15.87 5.61 3.91
C LEU A 75 -16.31 5.55 2.45
N VAL A 76 -17.62 5.56 2.21
CA VAL A 76 -18.20 5.56 0.86
C VAL A 76 -19.00 6.82 0.60
N PHE A 77 -18.65 7.54 -0.46
CA PHE A 77 -19.45 8.62 -1.01
C PHE A 77 -20.33 8.09 -2.13
N ALA A 78 -21.61 7.94 -1.84
CA ALA A 78 -22.62 7.47 -2.80
C ALA A 78 -23.98 8.09 -2.51
N LYS A 79 -24.84 8.13 -3.53
CA LYS A 79 -26.24 8.60 -3.43
C LYS A 79 -27.21 7.44 -3.56
N ASP A 80 -28.41 7.64 -3.00
CA ASP A 80 -29.60 6.80 -3.17
C ASP A 80 -29.32 5.29 -3.04
N ALA A 81 -29.70 4.52 -4.06
CA ALA A 81 -29.55 3.07 -4.06
C ALA A 81 -28.09 2.60 -3.87
N LYS A 82 -27.10 3.35 -4.36
CA LYS A 82 -25.69 3.00 -4.18
C LYS A 82 -25.21 3.17 -2.74
N ALA A 83 -25.83 4.06 -1.99
CA ALA A 83 -25.56 4.20 -0.56
C ALA A 83 -26.08 2.98 0.23
N GLU A 84 -27.24 2.44 -0.16
CA GLU A 84 -27.79 1.23 0.46
C GLU A 84 -26.97 -0.01 0.11
N GLU A 85 -26.54 -0.15 -1.17
CA GLU A 85 -25.60 -1.20 -1.58
C GLU A 85 -24.29 -1.16 -0.77
N ALA A 86 -23.74 0.05 -0.55
CA ALA A 86 -22.53 0.23 0.24
C ALA A 86 -22.71 -0.22 1.69
N LYS A 87 -23.84 0.12 2.31
CA LYS A 87 -24.17 -0.33 3.68
C LYS A 87 -24.32 -1.85 3.74
N ALA A 88 -25.03 -2.44 2.77
CA ALA A 88 -25.20 -3.89 2.67
C ALA A 88 -23.87 -4.63 2.48
N ALA A 89 -22.92 -4.05 1.70
CA ALA A 89 -21.57 -4.58 1.54
C ALA A 89 -20.69 -4.40 2.79
N GLY A 90 -21.19 -3.66 3.80
CA GLY A 90 -20.54 -3.47 5.09
C GLY A 90 -19.49 -2.34 5.08
N ALA A 91 -19.73 -1.25 4.38
CA ALA A 91 -18.96 -0.02 4.58
C ALA A 91 -19.19 0.52 5.99
N ASP A 92 -18.12 1.04 6.62
CA ASP A 92 -18.21 1.56 8.00
C ASP A 92 -18.93 2.91 8.03
N PHE A 93 -18.71 3.73 7.02
CA PHE A 93 -19.34 5.03 6.87
C PHE A 93 -19.85 5.20 5.45
N VAL A 94 -21.10 5.66 5.32
CA VAL A 94 -21.72 5.92 4.01
C VAL A 94 -22.46 7.25 4.09
N GLY A 95 -22.24 8.12 3.13
CA GLY A 95 -22.94 9.40 3.05
C GLY A 95 -22.66 10.13 1.74
N GLY A 96 -23.24 11.31 1.63
CA GLY A 96 -23.14 12.17 0.46
C GLY A 96 -22.50 13.52 0.80
N GLU A 97 -23.20 14.60 0.48
CA GLU A 97 -22.75 15.97 0.73
C GLU A 97 -22.74 16.34 2.22
N ASP A 98 -23.50 15.63 3.02
CA ASP A 98 -23.61 15.77 4.48
C ASP A 98 -22.30 15.53 5.22
N LEU A 99 -21.42 14.67 4.67
CA LEU A 99 -20.12 14.37 5.27
C LEU A 99 -19.04 15.44 4.99
N ILE A 100 -19.26 16.32 4.01
CA ILE A 100 -18.28 17.35 3.63
C ILE A 100 -18.00 18.31 4.79
N PRO A 101 -19.03 18.94 5.42
CA PRO A 101 -18.80 19.84 6.55
C PRO A 101 -18.07 19.15 7.70
N LYS A 102 -18.39 17.89 7.97
CA LYS A 102 -17.79 17.09 9.03
C LYS A 102 -16.28 16.86 8.79
N ILE A 103 -15.90 16.54 7.56
CA ILE A 103 -14.49 16.34 7.20
C ILE A 103 -13.76 17.69 7.14
N GLN A 104 -14.37 18.72 6.54
CA GLN A 104 -13.72 19.99 6.28
C GLN A 104 -13.60 20.88 7.52
N ASN A 105 -14.65 20.96 8.34
CA ASN A 105 -14.74 21.89 9.47
C ASN A 105 -14.34 21.23 10.79
N GLU A 106 -14.74 19.97 11.00
CA GLU A 106 -14.45 19.25 12.24
C GLU A 106 -13.14 18.43 12.14
N GLY A 107 -12.58 18.29 10.94
CA GLY A 107 -11.36 17.51 10.73
C GLY A 107 -11.53 16.00 10.97
N TRP A 108 -12.77 15.51 10.84
CA TRP A 108 -13.05 14.09 11.05
C TRP A 108 -12.45 13.23 9.96
N LEU A 109 -11.56 12.32 10.34
CA LEU A 109 -10.79 11.46 9.45
C LEU A 109 -10.63 10.03 10.01
N ASP A 110 -11.67 9.54 10.71
CA ASP A 110 -11.67 8.22 11.33
C ASP A 110 -11.92 7.07 10.34
N PHE A 111 -11.36 7.18 9.14
CA PHE A 111 -11.41 6.19 8.08
C PHE A 111 -10.03 6.03 7.43
N ASP A 112 -9.79 4.86 6.86
CA ASP A 112 -8.49 4.49 6.25
C ASP A 112 -8.55 4.50 4.73
N VAL A 113 -9.72 4.26 4.12
CA VAL A 113 -9.91 4.27 2.66
C VAL A 113 -11.21 4.98 2.31
N VAL A 114 -11.18 5.75 1.23
CA VAL A 114 -12.37 6.41 0.68
C VAL A 114 -12.71 5.83 -0.68
N VAL A 115 -13.95 5.41 -0.84
CA VAL A 115 -14.54 4.99 -2.11
C VAL A 115 -15.58 6.02 -2.53
N ALA A 116 -15.63 6.35 -3.81
CA ALA A 116 -16.61 7.29 -4.33
C ALA A 116 -17.21 6.80 -5.64
N THR A 117 -18.49 7.05 -5.86
CA THR A 117 -19.09 6.93 -7.18
C THR A 117 -18.65 8.10 -8.07
N PRO A 118 -18.54 7.92 -9.41
CA PRO A 118 -18.08 8.99 -10.31
C PRO A 118 -18.88 10.29 -10.22
N ASP A 119 -20.18 10.19 -10.00
CA ASP A 119 -21.11 11.33 -9.84
C ASP A 119 -20.81 12.14 -8.57
N MET A 120 -20.28 11.50 -7.49
CA MET A 120 -19.89 12.16 -6.27
C MET A 120 -18.51 12.82 -6.33
N MET A 121 -17.69 12.54 -7.35
CA MET A 121 -16.33 13.07 -7.45
C MET A 121 -16.27 14.60 -7.52
N GLY A 122 -17.27 15.26 -8.10
CA GLY A 122 -17.36 16.73 -8.10
C GLY A 122 -17.48 17.30 -6.69
N VAL A 123 -18.19 16.59 -5.82
CA VAL A 123 -18.40 16.96 -4.41
C VAL A 123 -17.16 16.63 -3.59
N VAL A 124 -16.62 15.42 -3.73
CA VAL A 124 -15.41 14.94 -3.05
C VAL A 124 -14.18 15.78 -3.46
N GLY A 125 -14.16 16.32 -4.68
CA GLY A 125 -13.11 17.23 -5.15
C GLY A 125 -12.88 18.45 -4.26
N ARG A 126 -13.92 18.95 -3.59
CA ARG A 126 -13.83 20.06 -2.61
C ARG A 126 -12.99 19.67 -1.39
N LEU A 127 -12.92 18.38 -1.06
CA LEU A 127 -12.11 17.83 0.04
C LEU A 127 -10.65 17.57 -0.35
N GLY A 128 -10.26 17.85 -1.60
CA GLY A 128 -8.93 17.55 -2.12
C GLY A 128 -7.78 18.12 -1.30
N ARG A 129 -7.97 19.31 -0.70
CA ARG A 129 -6.98 19.95 0.19
C ARG A 129 -6.78 19.21 1.51
N VAL A 130 -7.79 18.47 1.98
CA VAL A 130 -7.77 17.69 3.23
C VAL A 130 -7.35 16.24 2.96
N LEU A 131 -8.01 15.58 2.01
CA LEU A 131 -7.79 14.16 1.69
C LEU A 131 -6.51 13.92 0.89
N GLY A 132 -6.11 14.86 0.02
CA GLY A 132 -4.96 14.72 -0.87
C GLY A 132 -3.63 14.51 -0.14
N PRO A 133 -3.23 15.40 0.80
CA PRO A 133 -1.98 15.24 1.55
C PRO A 133 -1.93 13.98 2.42
N LYS A 134 -3.09 13.46 2.82
CA LYS A 134 -3.22 12.24 3.63
C LYS A 134 -3.29 10.95 2.80
N GLY A 135 -3.30 11.06 1.46
CA GLY A 135 -3.40 9.90 0.57
C GLY A 135 -4.78 9.25 0.54
N LEU A 136 -5.81 9.92 1.08
CA LEU A 136 -7.18 9.39 1.19
C LEU A 136 -8.08 9.77 -0.02
N MET A 137 -7.54 10.52 -0.99
CA MET A 137 -8.33 10.97 -2.14
C MET A 137 -8.63 9.81 -3.08
N PRO A 138 -9.93 9.52 -3.39
CA PRO A 138 -10.30 8.47 -4.32
C PRO A 138 -9.67 8.65 -5.70
N ASN A 139 -9.28 7.55 -6.35
CA ASN A 139 -8.65 7.57 -7.66
C ASN A 139 -9.12 6.42 -8.55
N PRO A 140 -9.48 6.68 -9.82
CA PRO A 140 -9.88 5.62 -10.75
C PRO A 140 -8.79 4.57 -10.98
N LYS A 141 -7.51 4.96 -11.01
CA LYS A 141 -6.37 4.03 -11.21
C LYS A 141 -6.19 3.06 -10.03
N ALA A 142 -6.58 3.46 -8.83
CA ALA A 142 -6.61 2.60 -7.64
C ALA A 142 -7.91 1.79 -7.53
N GLY A 143 -8.89 2.05 -8.42
CA GLY A 143 -10.21 1.42 -8.39
C GLY A 143 -11.05 1.82 -7.17
N THR A 144 -10.79 2.99 -6.59
CA THR A 144 -11.57 3.59 -5.49
C THR A 144 -12.62 4.57 -6.01
N VAL A 145 -12.63 4.85 -7.32
CA VAL A 145 -13.73 5.55 -8.01
C VAL A 145 -14.38 4.54 -8.95
N THR A 146 -15.59 4.08 -8.60
CA THR A 146 -16.29 3.03 -9.34
C THR A 146 -17.79 3.11 -9.15
N MET A 147 -18.54 2.59 -10.13
CA MET A 147 -19.97 2.38 -10.02
C MET A 147 -20.32 1.08 -9.27
N ASP A 148 -19.41 0.11 -9.25
CA ASP A 148 -19.55 -1.14 -8.50
C ASP A 148 -18.94 -1.02 -7.11
N VAL A 149 -19.71 -0.41 -6.21
CA VAL A 149 -19.29 -0.11 -4.85
C VAL A 149 -19.09 -1.40 -4.03
N THR A 150 -19.99 -2.38 -4.24
CA THR A 150 -19.93 -3.67 -3.53
C THR A 150 -18.64 -4.42 -3.79
N LYS A 151 -18.24 -4.50 -5.06
CA LYS A 151 -16.97 -5.15 -5.45
C LYS A 151 -15.78 -4.42 -4.85
N ALA A 152 -15.75 -3.08 -4.92
CA ALA A 152 -14.67 -2.28 -4.37
C ALA A 152 -14.51 -2.49 -2.86
N ILE A 153 -15.60 -2.49 -2.09
CA ILE A 153 -15.58 -2.73 -0.65
C ILE A 153 -15.04 -4.13 -0.33
N ASN A 154 -15.51 -5.15 -1.05
CA ASN A 154 -15.06 -6.52 -0.85
C ASN A 154 -13.56 -6.69 -1.15
N GLU A 155 -13.07 -6.10 -2.24
CA GLU A 155 -11.64 -6.12 -2.58
C GLU A 155 -10.79 -5.39 -1.52
N ILE A 156 -11.24 -4.24 -1.01
CA ILE A 156 -10.53 -3.50 0.05
C ILE A 156 -10.47 -4.32 1.33
N LYS A 157 -11.58 -4.96 1.73
CA LYS A 157 -11.63 -5.86 2.89
C LYS A 157 -10.79 -7.11 2.70
N ALA A 158 -10.68 -7.61 1.47
CA ALA A 158 -9.79 -8.74 1.13
C ALA A 158 -8.31 -8.37 1.16
N GLY A 159 -7.97 -7.08 1.34
CA GLY A 159 -6.58 -6.63 1.43
C GLY A 159 -6.05 -5.99 0.16
N LYS A 160 -6.90 -5.25 -0.57
CA LYS A 160 -6.46 -4.41 -1.67
C LYS A 160 -5.56 -3.29 -1.16
N ILE A 161 -4.38 -3.20 -1.74
CA ILE A 161 -3.40 -2.14 -1.46
C ILE A 161 -3.17 -1.30 -2.71
N GLU A 162 -2.92 -0.01 -2.50
CA GLU A 162 -2.49 0.90 -3.55
C GLU A 162 -0.97 1.03 -3.53
N TYR A 163 -0.35 1.04 -4.70
CA TYR A 163 1.05 1.35 -4.86
C TYR A 163 1.24 2.55 -5.79
N ARG A 164 2.21 3.39 -5.45
CA ARG A 164 2.54 4.59 -6.20
C ARG A 164 4.04 4.86 -6.18
N LEU A 165 4.57 5.27 -7.33
CA LEU A 165 5.93 5.75 -7.43
C LEU A 165 6.06 7.11 -6.73
N ASP A 166 7.04 7.25 -5.84
CA ASP A 166 7.36 8.50 -5.17
C ASP A 166 8.28 9.40 -6.02
N LYS A 167 8.64 10.56 -5.49
CA LYS A 167 9.54 11.52 -6.16
C LYS A 167 10.98 11.03 -6.28
N THR A 168 11.36 10.01 -5.51
CA THR A 168 12.69 9.38 -5.52
C THR A 168 12.73 8.11 -6.36
N ASN A 169 11.65 7.82 -7.08
CA ASN A 169 11.45 6.65 -7.93
C ASN A 169 11.42 5.33 -7.14
N ILE A 170 10.89 5.39 -5.91
CA ILE A 170 10.71 4.24 -5.04
C ILE A 170 9.21 3.99 -4.83
N ILE A 171 8.85 2.70 -4.79
CA ILE A 171 7.52 2.23 -4.40
C ILE A 171 7.64 1.66 -2.99
N HIS A 172 6.80 2.12 -2.07
CA HIS A 172 6.73 1.68 -0.68
C HIS A 172 5.39 1.03 -0.43
N VAL A 173 5.38 -0.26 -0.04
CA VAL A 173 4.13 -1.03 0.09
C VAL A 173 4.23 -2.01 1.26
N PRO A 174 3.22 -2.09 2.14
CA PRO A 174 3.12 -3.15 3.14
C PRO A 174 2.73 -4.48 2.47
N ILE A 175 3.35 -5.58 2.88
CA ILE A 175 3.03 -6.93 2.40
C ILE A 175 2.38 -7.82 3.46
N GLY A 176 2.34 -7.37 4.72
CA GLY A 176 1.71 -8.11 5.81
C GLY A 176 2.23 -7.69 7.18
N LYS A 177 1.98 -8.53 8.16
CA LYS A 177 2.42 -8.36 9.54
C LYS A 177 3.51 -9.37 9.89
N ALA A 178 4.32 -9.06 10.89
CA ALA A 178 5.35 -9.97 11.42
C ALA A 178 4.73 -11.26 12.00
N SER A 179 3.47 -11.22 12.41
CA SER A 179 2.69 -12.39 12.86
C SER A 179 2.33 -13.37 11.75
N PHE A 180 2.35 -12.95 10.47
CA PHE A 180 2.07 -13.82 9.32
C PHE A 180 3.11 -14.94 9.21
N THR A 181 2.71 -16.09 8.63
CA THR A 181 3.67 -17.14 8.30
C THR A 181 4.64 -16.70 7.21
N GLU A 182 5.77 -17.37 7.07
CA GLU A 182 6.75 -17.07 6.01
C GLU A 182 6.14 -17.32 4.63
N GLU A 183 5.30 -18.35 4.49
CA GLU A 183 4.57 -18.68 3.26
C GLU A 183 3.60 -17.57 2.87
N GLN A 184 2.79 -17.08 3.82
CA GLN A 184 1.84 -15.99 3.56
C GLN A 184 2.54 -14.69 3.10
N LEU A 185 3.68 -14.37 3.70
CA LEU A 185 4.48 -13.22 3.29
C LEU A 185 5.12 -13.42 1.92
N ALA A 186 5.54 -14.65 1.59
CA ALA A 186 6.11 -15.00 0.29
C ALA A 186 5.06 -14.91 -0.83
N ASP A 187 3.85 -15.40 -0.60
CA ASP A 187 2.74 -15.32 -1.56
C ASP A 187 2.33 -13.87 -1.83
N ASN A 188 2.20 -13.06 -0.76
CA ASN A 188 1.90 -11.64 -0.88
C ASN A 188 3.02 -10.90 -1.62
N PHE A 189 4.28 -11.21 -1.31
CA PHE A 189 5.45 -10.65 -1.98
C PHE A 189 5.43 -10.97 -3.48
N GLN A 190 5.23 -12.24 -3.85
CA GLN A 190 5.22 -12.66 -5.26
C GLN A 190 4.11 -11.99 -6.04
N THR A 191 2.88 -11.98 -5.48
CA THR A 191 1.73 -11.32 -6.11
C THR A 191 1.99 -9.83 -6.36
N LEU A 192 2.62 -9.13 -5.41
CA LEU A 192 2.96 -7.73 -5.54
C LEU A 192 4.05 -7.48 -6.59
N ILE A 193 5.12 -8.27 -6.57
CA ILE A 193 6.22 -8.14 -7.55
C ILE A 193 5.70 -8.39 -8.97
N ASP A 194 4.90 -9.44 -9.19
CA ASP A 194 4.32 -9.75 -10.50
C ASP A 194 3.43 -8.61 -11.01
N ALA A 195 2.63 -8.01 -10.12
CA ALA A 195 1.80 -6.85 -10.46
C ALA A 195 2.66 -5.64 -10.87
N ILE A 196 3.77 -5.39 -10.16
CA ILE A 196 4.68 -4.28 -10.46
C ILE A 196 5.44 -4.52 -11.78
N ILE A 197 5.87 -5.74 -12.04
CA ILE A 197 6.56 -6.10 -13.30
C ILE A 197 5.62 -5.92 -14.50
N LYS A 198 4.36 -6.34 -14.38
CA LYS A 198 3.34 -6.19 -15.44
C LYS A 198 3.08 -4.73 -15.84
N VAL A 199 3.19 -3.80 -14.91
CA VAL A 199 2.95 -2.36 -15.18
C VAL A 199 4.22 -1.61 -15.58
N ARG A 200 5.31 -2.32 -15.92
CA ARG A 200 6.54 -1.70 -16.40
C ARG A 200 6.25 -0.79 -17.61
N PRO A 201 6.53 0.52 -17.52
CA PRO A 201 6.35 1.42 -18.66
C PRO A 201 7.30 1.07 -19.81
N ALA A 202 6.80 1.11 -21.05
CA ALA A 202 7.62 0.83 -22.24
C ALA A 202 8.78 1.83 -22.42
N ALA A 203 8.62 3.04 -21.89
CA ALA A 203 9.64 4.09 -21.93
C ALA A 203 10.86 3.80 -21.04
N VAL A 204 10.77 2.84 -20.10
CA VAL A 204 11.88 2.50 -19.20
C VAL A 204 12.89 1.62 -19.91
N LYS A 205 14.05 2.19 -20.22
CA LYS A 205 15.20 1.47 -20.81
C LYS A 205 16.10 0.90 -19.71
N GLY A 206 16.65 -0.28 -19.96
CA GLY A 206 17.58 -0.94 -19.03
C GLY A 206 16.89 -1.62 -17.84
N GLN A 207 17.57 -1.65 -16.70
CA GLN A 207 17.11 -2.36 -15.51
C GLN A 207 15.91 -1.65 -14.85
N TYR A 208 14.79 -2.37 -14.78
CA TYR A 208 13.55 -1.85 -14.17
C TYR A 208 13.60 -1.86 -12.64
N LEU A 209 13.91 -3.00 -12.04
CA LEU A 209 14.10 -3.13 -10.59
C LEU A 209 15.56 -2.87 -10.25
N LYS A 210 15.91 -1.68 -9.75
CA LYS A 210 17.28 -1.30 -9.38
C LYS A 210 17.71 -1.87 -8.04
N SER A 211 16.83 -1.79 -7.04
CA SER A 211 17.03 -2.40 -5.73
C SER A 211 15.70 -2.73 -5.10
N VAL A 212 15.66 -3.83 -4.38
CA VAL A 212 14.48 -4.29 -3.64
C VAL A 212 14.92 -4.55 -2.21
N THR A 213 14.20 -4.00 -1.25
CA THR A 213 14.54 -4.09 0.19
C THR A 213 13.30 -4.46 0.97
N LEU A 214 13.42 -5.46 1.82
CA LEU A 214 12.39 -5.90 2.75
C LEU A 214 12.75 -5.43 4.16
N THR A 215 11.79 -4.92 4.91
CA THR A 215 12.02 -4.46 6.29
C THR A 215 10.79 -4.67 7.16
N SER A 216 10.98 -4.75 8.47
CA SER A 216 9.92 -4.55 9.45
C SER A 216 9.92 -3.10 9.94
N THR A 217 8.83 -2.66 10.57
CA THR A 217 8.62 -1.26 10.98
C THR A 217 9.81 -0.69 11.77
N MET A 218 10.41 -1.48 12.66
CA MET A 218 11.52 -1.04 13.52
C MET A 218 12.82 -1.77 13.22
N GLY A 219 12.85 -2.62 12.22
CA GLY A 219 13.99 -3.44 11.84
C GLY A 219 14.91 -2.79 10.80
N PRO A 220 16.08 -3.39 10.57
CA PRO A 220 16.95 -3.02 9.45
C PRO A 220 16.41 -3.53 8.12
N GLY A 221 16.71 -2.80 7.04
CA GLY A 221 16.38 -3.23 5.68
C GLY A 221 17.30 -4.36 5.21
N VAL A 222 16.68 -5.43 4.68
CA VAL A 222 17.33 -6.60 4.08
C VAL A 222 17.22 -6.48 2.56
N LYS A 223 18.36 -6.45 1.87
CA LYS A 223 18.40 -6.29 0.42
C LYS A 223 18.14 -7.63 -0.28
N LEU A 224 17.23 -7.63 -1.23
CA LEU A 224 16.95 -8.75 -2.12
C LEU A 224 17.75 -8.67 -3.41
N ASN A 225 17.98 -9.81 -4.05
CA ASN A 225 18.61 -9.85 -5.36
C ASN A 225 17.60 -9.48 -6.46
N PRO A 226 17.67 -8.27 -7.06
CA PRO A 226 16.68 -7.83 -8.04
C PRO A 226 16.77 -8.61 -9.37
N MET A 227 17.90 -9.27 -9.66
CA MET A 227 18.08 -10.04 -10.89
C MET A 227 17.32 -11.36 -10.88
N LYS A 228 17.02 -11.90 -9.69
CA LYS A 228 16.21 -13.12 -9.53
C LYS A 228 14.70 -12.85 -9.55
N LEU A 229 14.30 -11.57 -9.54
CA LEU A 229 12.90 -11.13 -9.47
C LEU A 229 12.35 -10.60 -10.82
N GLN A 230 13.20 -10.55 -11.85
CA GLN A 230 12.84 -10.04 -13.20
C GLN A 230 12.60 -11.17 -14.19
#